data_032c5df7303dd4497d2e30e3c09e6c32
#
_entry.id   032c5df7303dd4497d2e30e3c09e6c32
#
_cell.length_a   1.000
_cell.length_b   1.000
_cell.length_c   1.000
_cell.angle_alpha   90.00
_cell.angle_beta   90.00
_cell.angle_gamma   90.00
#
_symmetry.space_group_name_H-M   'P 1'
#
loop_
_entity.id
_entity.type
_entity.pdbx_description
1 polymer ?
#
loop_
_entity_poly.entity_id
_entity_poly.type
_entity_poly.pdbx_seq_one_letter_code
_entity_poly.pdbx_strand_id
1 'polypeptide(L)'
;MAKTERWGNIDCNVNTCALTGAAAFFGGIPKAEIIANGPLWCYFYALRYLEKADPKIERRFQGTQPDNTAVVYGTEDCLLETLTKLKENSKPSVLLIENSCSVSLIGDDIAGIARKAALPFPTVCFDSGGLIGGFSEGYKLAAK
;
A
#
# COMPACT_ATOMS: atom_id res chain seq x y z
N MET A 1 2.20 11.42 -36.54
CA MET A 1 1.52 10.14 -36.14
C MET A 1 1.97 9.63 -34.78
N ALA A 2 3.19 9.80 -34.36
CA ALA A 2 3.65 9.32 -33.05
C ALA A 2 3.04 10.03 -31.80
N LYS A 3 2.35 11.15 -31.97
CA LYS A 3 1.78 11.92 -30.85
C LYS A 3 0.39 11.44 -30.38
N THR A 4 -0.35 10.74 -31.22
CA THR A 4 -1.70 10.28 -30.90
C THR A 4 -1.69 8.98 -30.09
N GLU A 5 -0.67 8.16 -30.27
CA GLU A 5 -0.54 6.92 -29.49
C GLU A 5 -0.22 7.17 -28.01
N ARG A 6 0.45 8.27 -27.72
CA ARG A 6 0.85 8.63 -26.36
C ARG A 6 -0.31 9.03 -25.45
N TRP A 7 -1.39 9.56 -26.03
CA TRP A 7 -2.57 9.95 -25.30
C TRP A 7 -3.71 8.92 -25.40
N GLY A 8 -3.73 8.15 -26.49
CA GLY A 8 -4.74 7.12 -26.71
C GLY A 8 -4.64 5.93 -25.77
N ASN A 9 -3.46 5.70 -25.17
CA ASN A 9 -3.22 4.63 -24.20
C ASN A 9 -3.26 5.11 -22.74
N ILE A 10 -3.58 6.36 -22.49
CA ILE A 10 -3.88 6.82 -21.14
C ILE A 10 -5.34 6.45 -20.85
N ASP A 11 -5.55 5.19 -20.63
CA ASP A 11 -6.74 4.75 -19.95
C ASP A 11 -6.60 5.20 -18.48
N CYS A 12 -7.39 6.17 -18.08
CA CYS A 12 -7.41 6.65 -16.70
C CYS A 12 -7.72 5.55 -15.67
N ASN A 13 -8.16 4.38 -16.14
CA ASN A 13 -8.33 3.21 -15.30
C ASN A 13 -7.02 2.45 -15.01
N VAL A 14 -5.95 2.70 -15.78
CA VAL A 14 -4.66 2.00 -15.64
C VAL A 14 -3.57 2.95 -15.17
N ASN A 15 -3.84 4.24 -15.16
CA ASN A 15 -2.85 5.27 -14.80
C ASN A 15 -2.85 5.53 -13.28
N THR A 16 -2.40 4.53 -12.53
CA THR A 16 -2.22 4.63 -11.09
C THR A 16 -0.80 4.23 -10.70
N CYS A 17 -0.38 4.52 -9.48
CA CYS A 17 0.99 4.32 -9.03
C CYS A 17 1.30 2.88 -8.61
N ALA A 18 2.57 2.63 -8.32
CA ALA A 18 3.06 1.32 -7.89
C ALA A 18 2.41 0.82 -6.60
N LEU A 19 2.01 1.69 -5.68
CA LEU A 19 1.28 1.32 -4.47
C LEU A 19 -0.01 0.56 -4.81
N THR A 20 -0.81 1.08 -5.74
CA THR A 20 -2.01 0.38 -6.19
C THR A 20 -1.69 -0.95 -6.87
N GLY A 21 -0.59 -1.03 -7.62
CA GLY A 21 -0.15 -2.25 -8.28
C GLY A 21 0.23 -3.36 -7.31
N ALA A 22 1.00 -3.04 -6.27
CA ALA A 22 1.37 -3.98 -5.22
C ALA A 22 0.13 -4.43 -4.43
N ALA A 23 -0.73 -3.48 -4.04
CA ALA A 23 -1.99 -3.79 -3.38
C ALA A 23 -2.90 -4.69 -4.23
N ALA A 24 -2.95 -4.50 -5.54
CA ALA A 24 -3.72 -5.35 -6.46
C ALA A 24 -3.24 -6.80 -6.46
N PHE A 25 -1.93 -7.03 -6.46
CA PHE A 25 -1.37 -8.38 -6.38
C PHE A 25 -1.79 -9.08 -5.07
N PHE A 26 -1.58 -8.42 -3.92
CA PHE A 26 -1.95 -8.99 -2.62
C PHE A 26 -3.47 -9.11 -2.45
N GLY A 27 -4.24 -8.22 -3.04
CA GLY A 27 -5.70 -8.29 -3.07
C GLY A 27 -6.22 -9.58 -3.72
N GLY A 28 -5.47 -10.16 -4.66
CA GLY A 28 -5.76 -11.45 -5.27
C GLY A 28 -5.44 -12.67 -4.38
N ILE A 29 -4.69 -12.49 -3.30
CA ILE A 29 -4.35 -13.57 -2.37
C ILE A 29 -5.48 -13.74 -1.34
N PRO A 30 -6.04 -14.96 -1.18
CA PRO A 30 -7.10 -15.18 -0.22
C PRO A 30 -6.66 -14.85 1.22
N LYS A 31 -7.48 -14.06 1.91
CA LYS A 31 -7.23 -13.61 3.30
C LYS A 31 -5.96 -12.77 3.50
N ALA A 32 -5.34 -12.28 2.44
CA ALA A 32 -4.28 -11.29 2.58
C ALA A 32 -4.88 -9.97 3.06
N GLU A 33 -4.16 -9.27 3.92
CA GLU A 33 -4.48 -7.91 4.33
C GLU A 33 -3.38 -6.94 3.89
N ILE A 34 -3.77 -5.70 3.69
CA ILE A 34 -2.90 -4.67 3.12
C ILE A 34 -2.98 -3.42 4.00
N ILE A 35 -1.83 -2.86 4.34
CA ILE A 35 -1.71 -1.56 5.00
C ILE A 35 -0.95 -0.61 4.09
N ALA A 36 -1.61 0.46 3.66
CA ALA A 36 -0.97 1.59 3.03
C ALA A 36 -0.50 2.58 4.11
N ASN A 37 0.81 2.65 4.33
CA ASN A 37 1.42 3.58 5.27
C ASN A 37 1.63 4.92 4.57
N GLY A 38 0.72 5.84 4.79
CA GLY A 38 0.75 7.14 4.15
C GLY A 38 -0.53 7.95 4.28
N PRO A 39 -0.58 9.11 3.64
CA PRO A 39 -1.73 9.99 3.67
C PRO A 39 -3.01 9.31 3.17
N LEU A 40 -4.14 9.81 3.68
CA LEU A 40 -5.47 9.31 3.31
C LEU A 40 -5.67 9.16 1.80
N TRP A 41 -5.17 10.10 1.01
CA TRP A 41 -5.39 10.11 -0.43
C TRP A 41 -4.73 8.94 -1.16
N CYS A 42 -3.56 8.48 -0.73
CA CYS A 42 -2.90 7.30 -1.31
C CYS A 42 -3.74 6.05 -1.09
N TYR A 43 -4.22 5.84 0.13
CA TYR A 43 -5.15 4.77 0.47
C TYR A 43 -6.46 4.87 -0.31
N PHE A 44 -7.09 6.07 -0.30
CA PHE A 44 -8.39 6.29 -0.92
C PHE A 44 -8.38 5.99 -2.42
N TYR A 45 -7.41 6.52 -3.17
CA TYR A 45 -7.34 6.27 -4.61
C TYR A 45 -7.04 4.82 -4.94
N ALA A 46 -6.15 4.17 -4.20
CA ALA A 46 -5.88 2.74 -4.37
C ALA A 46 -7.13 1.91 -4.08
N LEU A 47 -7.83 2.19 -2.99
CA LEU A 47 -9.08 1.53 -2.64
C LEU A 47 -10.13 1.68 -3.75
N ARG A 48 -10.38 2.90 -4.23
CA ARG A 48 -11.35 3.16 -5.30
C ARG A 48 -11.02 2.44 -6.60
N TYR A 49 -9.74 2.22 -6.87
CA TYR A 49 -9.31 1.43 -8.02
C TYR A 49 -9.58 -0.06 -7.80
N LEU A 50 -9.22 -0.59 -6.66
CA LEU A 50 -9.32 -2.02 -6.34
C LEU A 50 -10.76 -2.49 -6.15
N GLU A 51 -11.66 -1.65 -5.64
CA GLU A 51 -13.08 -1.94 -5.47
C GLU A 51 -13.78 -2.35 -6.77
N LYS A 52 -13.26 -1.93 -7.92
CA LYS A 52 -13.80 -2.33 -9.22
C LYS A 52 -13.66 -3.83 -9.48
N ALA A 53 -12.61 -4.44 -8.95
CA ALA A 53 -12.35 -5.88 -9.09
C ALA A 53 -12.86 -6.68 -7.87
N ASP A 54 -12.75 -6.13 -6.67
CA ASP A 54 -13.24 -6.73 -5.43
C ASP A 54 -13.96 -5.68 -4.57
N PRO A 55 -15.30 -5.61 -4.64
CA PRO A 55 -16.08 -4.66 -3.83
C PRO A 55 -15.93 -4.83 -2.31
N LYS A 56 -15.36 -5.92 -1.85
CA LYS A 56 -15.14 -6.20 -0.43
C LYS A 56 -13.70 -5.96 0.03
N ILE A 57 -12.85 -5.46 -0.86
CA ILE A 57 -11.42 -5.24 -0.56
C ILE A 57 -11.23 -4.26 0.61
N GLU A 58 -12.14 -3.32 0.82
CA GLU A 58 -12.13 -2.39 1.95
C GLU A 58 -11.99 -3.06 3.32
N ARG A 59 -12.47 -4.30 3.45
CA ARG A 59 -12.38 -5.09 4.69
C ARG A 59 -10.98 -5.59 4.99
N ARG A 60 -10.11 -5.56 3.99
CA ARG A 60 -8.75 -6.10 4.01
C ARG A 60 -7.69 -5.08 3.65
N PHE A 61 -8.09 -3.84 3.38
CA PHE A 61 -7.20 -2.76 3.00
C PHE A 61 -7.40 -1.57 3.92
N GLN A 62 -6.34 -1.19 4.64
CA GLN A 62 -6.35 -0.13 5.64
C GLN A 62 -5.28 0.91 5.33
N GLY A 63 -5.48 2.14 5.79
CA GLY A 63 -4.49 3.21 5.73
C GLY A 63 -4.10 3.67 7.14
N THR A 64 -2.83 3.98 7.37
CA THR A 64 -2.37 4.53 8.66
C THR A 64 -2.81 5.97 8.86
N GLN A 65 -2.93 6.73 7.78
CA GLN A 65 -3.38 8.13 7.76
C GLN A 65 -2.61 9.03 8.76
N PRO A 66 -1.27 9.09 8.65
CA PRO A 66 -0.46 9.92 9.54
C PRO A 66 -0.88 11.39 9.43
N ASP A 67 -0.85 12.09 10.54
CA ASP A 67 -1.07 13.52 10.56
C ASP A 67 0.13 14.30 10.01
N ASN A 68 0.03 15.62 9.91
CA ASN A 68 1.09 16.47 9.37
C ASN A 68 2.39 16.37 10.18
N THR A 69 2.31 16.09 11.47
CA THR A 69 3.47 15.94 12.34
C THR A 69 4.18 14.62 12.05
N ALA A 70 3.44 13.53 11.94
CA ALA A 70 3.98 12.21 11.61
C ALA A 70 4.61 12.16 10.21
N VAL A 71 4.06 12.91 9.25
CA VAL A 71 4.64 13.02 7.91
C VAL A 71 6.02 13.71 7.92
N VAL A 72 6.31 14.54 8.92
CA VAL A 72 7.59 15.24 9.06
C VAL A 72 8.58 14.48 9.93
N TYR A 73 8.11 13.91 11.04
CA TYR A 73 8.98 13.34 12.09
C TYR A 73 9.03 11.81 12.11
N GLY A 74 8.21 11.15 11.29
CA GLY A 74 8.15 9.70 11.20
C GLY A 74 6.77 9.14 11.51
N THR A 75 6.44 8.02 10.86
CA THR A 75 5.12 7.37 10.94
C THR A 75 5.10 6.17 11.88
N GLU A 76 6.18 5.93 12.63
CA GLU A 76 6.34 4.74 13.48
C GLU A 76 5.15 4.52 14.42
N ASP A 77 4.75 5.54 15.17
CA ASP A 77 3.66 5.42 16.14
C ASP A 77 2.33 5.08 15.46
N CYS A 78 2.00 5.75 14.36
CA CYS A 78 0.79 5.48 13.58
C CYS A 78 0.77 4.05 13.03
N LEU A 79 1.89 3.61 12.51
CA LEU A 79 2.01 2.26 11.95
C LEU A 79 1.92 1.21 13.06
N LEU A 80 2.62 1.38 14.19
CA LEU A 80 2.57 0.48 15.34
C LEU A 80 1.16 0.37 15.90
N GLU A 81 0.42 1.48 16.04
CA GLU A 81 -0.97 1.46 16.48
C GLU A 81 -1.85 0.65 15.53
N THR A 82 -1.70 0.86 14.23
CA THR A 82 -2.45 0.12 13.20
C THR A 82 -2.14 -1.37 13.25
N LEU A 83 -0.86 -1.74 13.36
CA LEU A 83 -0.42 -3.13 13.46
C LEU A 83 -0.90 -3.81 14.74
N THR A 84 -0.93 -3.09 15.85
CA THR A 84 -1.46 -3.61 17.13
C THR A 84 -2.94 -3.93 17.02
N LYS A 85 -3.73 -3.01 16.48
CA LYS A 85 -5.17 -3.23 16.24
C LYS A 85 -5.41 -4.42 15.30
N LEU A 86 -4.64 -4.53 14.25
CA LEU A 86 -4.74 -5.64 13.30
C LEU A 86 -4.40 -6.97 13.95
N LYS A 87 -3.33 -7.03 14.75
CA LYS A 87 -2.91 -8.22 15.48
C LYS A 87 -3.98 -8.76 16.43
N GLU A 88 -4.73 -7.86 17.06
CA GLU A 88 -5.81 -8.22 18.00
C GLU A 88 -7.08 -8.70 17.30
N ASN A 89 -7.38 -8.14 16.13
CA ASN A 89 -8.67 -8.31 15.46
C ASN A 89 -8.63 -9.20 14.22
N SER A 90 -7.45 -9.56 13.72
CA SER A 90 -7.31 -10.27 12.47
C SER A 90 -6.21 -11.34 12.48
N LYS A 91 -6.35 -12.30 11.56
CA LYS A 91 -5.36 -13.36 11.32
C LYS A 91 -5.20 -13.54 9.81
N PRO A 92 -4.53 -12.62 9.12
CA PRO A 92 -4.33 -12.73 7.68
C PRO A 92 -3.43 -13.92 7.32
N SER A 93 -3.60 -14.42 6.10
CA SER A 93 -2.67 -15.40 5.51
C SER A 93 -1.30 -14.78 5.25
N VAL A 94 -1.29 -13.51 4.89
CA VAL A 94 -0.10 -12.67 4.70
C VAL A 94 -0.52 -11.21 4.86
N LEU A 95 0.36 -10.39 5.42
CA LEU A 95 0.19 -8.95 5.52
C LEU A 95 1.17 -8.24 4.57
N LEU A 96 0.65 -7.35 3.74
CA LEU A 96 1.45 -6.36 3.02
C LEU A 96 1.45 -5.05 3.79
N ILE A 97 2.64 -4.49 4.03
CA ILE A 97 2.82 -3.12 4.50
C ILE A 97 3.58 -2.37 3.41
N GLU A 98 2.99 -1.31 2.90
CA GLU A 98 3.58 -0.54 1.81
C GLU A 98 3.63 0.96 2.13
N ASN A 99 4.77 1.58 1.88
CA ASN A 99 4.95 3.01 2.04
C ASN A 99 4.41 3.78 0.82
N SER A 100 3.76 4.89 1.09
CA SER A 100 3.49 5.93 0.09
C SER A 100 4.77 6.72 -0.24
N CYS A 101 4.71 7.55 -1.28
CA CYS A 101 5.84 8.40 -1.67
C CYS A 101 6.35 9.29 -0.54
N SER A 102 5.45 9.92 0.23
CA SER A 102 5.84 10.81 1.33
C SER A 102 6.57 10.06 2.44
N VAL A 103 6.10 8.87 2.79
CA VAL A 103 6.74 8.06 3.83
C VAL A 103 8.07 7.47 3.36
N SER A 104 8.15 7.05 2.09
CA SER A 104 9.43 6.62 1.50
C SER A 104 10.49 7.73 1.51
N LEU A 105 10.08 8.99 1.28
CA LEU A 105 10.99 10.13 1.34
C LEU A 105 11.48 10.45 2.75
N ILE A 106 10.69 10.20 3.78
CA ILE A 106 11.12 10.34 5.17
C ILE A 106 12.17 9.28 5.52
N GLY A 107 12.11 8.11 4.88
CA GLY A 107 13.04 7.00 5.09
C GLY A 107 12.71 6.14 6.30
N ASP A 108 11.43 6.03 6.67
CA ASP A 108 10.99 5.16 7.75
C ASP A 108 11.29 3.68 7.45
N ASP A 109 11.92 3.00 8.43
CA ASP A 109 12.19 1.55 8.36
C ASP A 109 10.93 0.75 8.72
N ILE A 110 10.03 0.60 7.75
CA ILE A 110 8.79 -0.18 7.96
C ILE A 110 9.05 -1.64 8.35
N ALA A 111 10.11 -2.24 7.85
CA ALA A 111 10.49 -3.60 8.23
C ALA A 111 10.93 -3.67 9.70
N GLY A 112 11.67 -2.68 10.18
CA GLY A 112 12.02 -2.52 11.58
C GLY A 112 10.81 -2.32 12.48
N ILE A 113 9.88 -1.48 12.06
CA ILE A 113 8.61 -1.24 12.77
C ILE A 113 7.77 -2.52 12.83
N ALA A 114 7.65 -3.25 11.72
CA ALA A 114 6.94 -4.52 11.69
C ALA A 114 7.57 -5.57 12.63
N ARG A 115 8.89 -5.63 12.71
CA ARG A 115 9.59 -6.49 13.68
C ARG A 115 9.27 -6.12 15.13
N LYS A 116 9.24 -4.82 15.46
CA LYS A 116 8.85 -4.34 16.80
C LYS A 116 7.42 -4.77 17.18
N ALA A 117 6.51 -4.76 16.22
CA ALA A 117 5.13 -5.19 16.44
C ALA A 117 4.98 -6.69 16.76
N ALA A 118 6.00 -7.50 16.46
CA ALA A 118 6.01 -8.95 16.70
C ALA A 118 4.74 -9.65 16.22
N LEU A 119 4.47 -9.52 14.91
CA LEU A 119 3.26 -10.05 14.29
C LEU A 119 3.34 -11.58 14.18
N PRO A 120 2.26 -12.32 14.50
CA PRO A 120 2.24 -13.78 14.47
C PRO A 120 1.96 -14.39 13.09
N PHE A 121 2.03 -13.60 12.01
CA PHE A 121 1.74 -14.00 10.64
C PHE A 121 2.77 -13.45 9.67
N PRO A 122 2.93 -14.07 8.48
CA PRO A 122 3.86 -13.61 7.45
C PRO A 122 3.60 -12.14 7.06
N THR A 123 4.64 -11.35 7.05
CA THR A 123 4.56 -9.92 6.75
C THR A 123 5.60 -9.54 5.70
N VAL A 124 5.17 -8.84 4.68
CA VAL A 124 6.00 -8.33 3.59
C VAL A 124 5.93 -6.81 3.59
N CYS A 125 7.08 -6.16 3.47
CA CYS A 125 7.20 -4.70 3.49
C CYS A 125 7.78 -4.21 2.17
N PHE A 126 7.12 -3.24 1.53
CA PHE A 126 7.59 -2.61 0.30
C PHE A 126 7.61 -1.09 0.39
N ASP A 127 8.60 -0.49 -0.23
CA ASP A 127 8.56 0.90 -0.65
C ASP A 127 7.92 0.97 -2.04
N SER A 128 6.60 0.97 -2.08
CA SER A 128 5.83 0.90 -3.33
C SER A 128 5.24 2.24 -3.76
N GLY A 129 5.74 3.35 -3.23
CA GLY A 129 5.29 4.67 -3.64
C GLY A 129 5.47 4.94 -5.14
N GLY A 130 4.76 5.94 -5.67
CA GLY A 130 4.83 6.29 -7.09
C GLY A 130 6.21 6.70 -7.60
N LEU A 131 7.17 6.88 -6.70
CA LEU A 131 8.58 7.14 -7.04
C LEU A 131 9.25 5.94 -7.74
N ILE A 132 8.78 4.72 -7.51
CA ILE A 132 9.32 3.52 -8.17
C ILE A 132 8.64 3.20 -9.50
N GLY A 133 7.57 3.89 -9.83
CA GLY A 133 6.88 3.72 -11.10
C GLY A 133 5.36 3.65 -11.00
N GLY A 134 4.74 3.11 -12.05
CA GLY A 134 3.31 2.95 -12.17
C GLY A 134 2.80 1.60 -11.65
N PHE A 135 1.55 1.31 -11.96
CA PHE A 135 0.86 0.07 -11.54
C PHE A 135 1.66 -1.20 -11.88
N SER A 136 2.16 -1.30 -13.12
CA SER A 136 2.88 -2.50 -13.57
C SER A 136 4.14 -2.77 -12.76
N GLU A 137 4.87 -1.72 -12.39
CA GLU A 137 6.10 -1.83 -11.61
C GLU A 137 5.78 -2.32 -10.20
N GLY A 138 4.75 -1.78 -9.56
CA GLY A 138 4.30 -2.22 -8.24
C GLY A 138 3.79 -3.67 -8.24
N TYR A 139 3.00 -4.04 -9.24
CA TYR A 139 2.50 -5.41 -9.37
C TYR A 139 3.64 -6.42 -9.57
N LYS A 140 4.61 -6.10 -10.42
CA LYS A 140 5.81 -6.93 -10.64
C LYS A 140 6.69 -7.03 -9.39
N LEU A 141 6.82 -5.95 -8.62
CA LEU A 141 7.55 -5.97 -7.36
C LEU A 141 6.92 -6.94 -6.37
N ALA A 142 5.61 -6.89 -6.22
CA ALA A 142 4.86 -7.77 -5.33
C ALA A 142 4.88 -9.25 -5.75
N ALA A 143 5.04 -9.52 -7.04
CA ALA A 143 5.06 -10.88 -7.61
C ALA A 143 6.42 -11.59 -7.50
N LYS A 144 7.47 -10.90 -7.08
CA LYS A 144 8.82 -11.48 -6.84
C LYS A 144 8.93 -12.15 -5.49
#